data_cdf43f0db4ae43789c7c355c97070d8b
#
_entry.id   cdf43f0db4ae43789c7c355c97070d8b
#
_cell.length_a   1.000
_cell.length_b   1.000
_cell.length_c   1.000
_cell.angle_alpha   90.00
_cell.angle_beta   90.00
_cell.angle_gamma   90.00
#
_symmetry.space_group_name_H-M   'P 1'
#
loop_
_entity.id
_entity.type
_entity.pdbx_description
1 polymer ?
#
loop_
_entity_poly.entity_id
_entity_poly.type
_entity_poly.pdbx_seq_one_letter_code
_entity_poly.pdbx_strand_id
1 'polypeptide(L)'
;MNKKQQAVGGIQWGRMLKKLNPYTIQKGFRYLKHYGPKEFWIRLHERFEPEEVPYGPWYEAYIPDAAELEKQKKHKFGYTPQISVAVPAFRTPEVFLRQMIQSLLDQTYPNWELCIANGSPEDTAMAAVLKEYSSRDRRICVRNLDENLGIAGNTNAALTMAGGEFVGLLDHDDLLAPNALYEIVKKLNEDRQLDVVYTDEDKVTTDLSEHFQPHLKPDFNCLLYTSDA
;
A
#
# COMPACT_ATOMS: atom_id res chain seq x y z
N MET A 1 37.92 -18.11 13.33
CA MET A 1 38.21 -17.05 12.36
C MET A 1 38.26 -17.68 10.97
N ASN A 2 37.25 -17.50 10.16
CA ASN A 2 37.33 -17.69 8.70
C ASN A 2 36.23 -16.87 8.09
N LYS A 3 36.57 -15.64 7.69
CA LYS A 3 35.75 -14.76 6.91
C LYS A 3 35.73 -15.31 5.48
N LYS A 4 34.68 -15.99 5.08
CA LYS A 4 34.32 -16.08 3.66
C LYS A 4 33.67 -14.74 3.30
N GLN A 5 34.47 -13.88 2.65
CA GLN A 5 33.94 -12.79 1.84
C GLN A 5 33.02 -13.44 0.79
N GLN A 6 31.73 -13.33 0.96
CA GLN A 6 30.79 -13.62 -0.12
C GLN A 6 30.88 -12.48 -1.13
N ALA A 7 31.12 -12.87 -2.37
CA ALA A 7 31.19 -11.97 -3.51
C ALA A 7 29.88 -11.20 -3.65
N VAL A 8 29.98 -9.89 -3.64
CA VAL A 8 28.90 -8.94 -3.96
C VAL A 8 28.61 -9.04 -5.45
N GLY A 9 27.35 -9.20 -5.83
CA GLY A 9 26.87 -8.80 -7.15
C GLY A 9 26.75 -9.89 -8.21
N GLY A 10 25.71 -10.71 -8.14
CA GLY A 10 25.28 -11.53 -9.27
C GLY A 10 23.76 -11.60 -9.35
N ILE A 11 23.22 -11.41 -10.57
CA ILE A 11 21.77 -11.55 -10.84
C ILE A 11 21.28 -12.91 -10.32
N GLN A 12 20.22 -12.91 -9.53
CA GLN A 12 19.57 -14.14 -9.08
C GLN A 12 18.77 -14.79 -10.24
N TRP A 13 19.46 -15.51 -11.08
CA TRP A 13 18.89 -16.16 -12.27
C TRP A 13 17.71 -17.09 -11.94
N GLY A 14 17.72 -17.73 -10.77
CA GLY A 14 16.62 -18.58 -10.32
C GLY A 14 15.31 -17.81 -10.06
N ARG A 15 15.39 -16.62 -9.47
CA ARG A 15 14.25 -15.71 -9.29
C ARG A 15 13.77 -15.14 -10.63
N MET A 16 14.69 -14.81 -11.52
CA MET A 16 14.37 -14.30 -12.84
C MET A 16 13.58 -15.34 -13.65
N LEU A 17 14.01 -16.59 -13.68
CA LEU A 17 13.35 -17.65 -14.42
C LEU A 17 11.92 -17.93 -13.92
N LYS A 18 11.67 -17.86 -12.61
CA LYS A 18 10.33 -18.04 -12.03
C LYS A 18 9.36 -16.90 -12.39
N LYS A 19 9.86 -15.69 -12.67
CA LYS A 19 9.05 -14.52 -13.03
C LYS A 19 8.91 -14.32 -14.55
N LEU A 20 9.51 -15.18 -15.37
CA LEU A 20 9.38 -15.14 -16.83
C LEU A 20 8.00 -15.68 -17.25
N ASN A 21 7.13 -14.79 -17.64
CA ASN A 21 5.89 -15.08 -18.34
C ASN A 21 5.80 -14.24 -19.64
N PRO A 22 4.93 -14.58 -20.59
CA PRO A 22 4.83 -13.85 -21.87
C PRO A 22 4.67 -12.34 -21.71
N TYR A 23 3.95 -11.90 -20.69
CA TYR A 23 3.72 -10.49 -20.39
C TYR A 23 5.01 -9.78 -19.92
N THR A 24 5.76 -10.39 -18.99
CA THR A 24 7.04 -9.81 -18.49
C THR A 24 8.10 -9.76 -19.58
N ILE A 25 8.14 -10.76 -20.46
CA ILE A 25 9.02 -10.78 -21.62
C ILE A 25 8.69 -9.63 -22.58
N GLN A 26 7.42 -9.48 -22.93
CA GLN A 26 6.95 -8.40 -23.81
C GLN A 26 7.23 -7.00 -23.22
N LYS A 27 7.01 -6.84 -21.90
CA LYS A 27 7.32 -5.60 -21.18
C LYS A 27 8.82 -5.31 -21.21
N GLY A 28 9.66 -6.34 -21.00
CA GLY A 28 11.11 -6.21 -21.08
C GLY A 28 11.60 -5.78 -22.48
N PHE A 29 11.05 -6.37 -23.54
CA PHE A 29 11.38 -5.97 -24.92
C PHE A 29 10.93 -4.53 -25.24
N ARG A 30 9.75 -4.11 -24.76
CA ARG A 30 9.28 -2.74 -24.92
C ARG A 30 10.21 -1.75 -24.22
N TYR A 31 10.63 -2.06 -23.00
CA TYR A 31 11.56 -1.24 -22.23
C TYR A 31 12.93 -1.15 -22.93
N LEU A 32 13.48 -2.28 -23.36
CA LEU A 32 14.75 -2.34 -24.10
C LEU A 32 14.71 -1.48 -25.38
N LYS A 33 13.60 -1.53 -26.12
CA LYS A 33 13.41 -0.75 -27.34
C LYS A 33 13.32 0.75 -27.08
N HIS A 34 12.74 1.15 -25.94
CA HIS A 34 12.48 2.56 -25.62
C HIS A 34 13.66 3.25 -24.94
N TYR A 35 14.32 2.56 -24.00
CA TYR A 35 15.39 3.12 -23.17
C TYR A 35 16.79 2.62 -23.51
N GLY A 36 16.91 1.65 -24.40
CA GLY A 36 18.18 1.08 -24.83
C GLY A 36 18.76 0.00 -23.90
N PRO A 37 19.83 -0.69 -24.37
CA PRO A 37 20.37 -1.86 -23.66
C PRO A 37 21.04 -1.52 -22.33
N LYS A 38 21.64 -0.33 -22.21
CA LYS A 38 22.32 0.10 -20.97
C LYS A 38 21.33 0.26 -19.83
N GLU A 39 20.26 1.03 -20.04
CA GLU A 39 19.20 1.25 -19.06
C GLU A 39 18.43 -0.03 -18.73
N PHE A 40 18.18 -0.87 -19.76
CA PHE A 40 17.57 -2.17 -19.54
C PHE A 40 18.43 -3.05 -18.63
N TRP A 41 19.76 -3.06 -18.81
CA TRP A 41 20.67 -3.86 -17.99
C TRP A 41 20.75 -3.34 -16.54
N ILE A 42 20.80 -2.03 -16.35
CA ILE A 42 20.75 -1.41 -15.01
C ILE A 42 19.47 -1.81 -14.29
N ARG A 43 18.30 -1.62 -14.92
CA ARG A 43 17.00 -2.01 -14.37
C ARG A 43 16.88 -3.49 -14.06
N LEU A 44 17.47 -4.33 -14.92
CA LEU A 44 17.48 -5.78 -14.70
C LEU A 44 18.34 -6.13 -13.48
N HIS A 45 19.50 -5.49 -13.34
CA HIS A 45 20.39 -5.68 -12.20
C HIS A 45 19.71 -5.25 -10.90
N GLU A 46 19.22 -4.02 -10.83
CA GLU A 46 18.49 -3.50 -9.66
C GLU A 46 17.33 -4.41 -9.22
N ARG A 47 16.60 -4.95 -10.18
CA ARG A 47 15.42 -5.80 -9.90
C ARG A 47 15.78 -7.19 -9.38
N PHE A 48 16.96 -7.70 -9.66
CA PHE A 48 17.41 -9.06 -9.33
C PHE A 48 18.71 -9.09 -8.53
N GLU A 49 19.11 -7.95 -7.96
CA GLU A 49 20.15 -7.92 -6.95
C GLU A 49 19.76 -8.77 -5.73
N PRO A 50 20.72 -9.52 -5.15
CA PRO A 50 20.47 -10.18 -3.89
C PRO A 50 20.15 -9.15 -2.80
N GLU A 51 19.10 -9.37 -2.04
CA GLU A 51 18.87 -8.60 -0.83
C GLU A 51 20.05 -8.80 0.13
N GLU A 52 20.67 -7.72 0.59
CA GLU A 52 21.78 -7.78 1.55
C GLU A 52 21.32 -8.43 2.87
N VAL A 53 20.05 -8.20 3.23
CA VAL A 53 19.39 -8.83 4.39
C VAL A 53 18.07 -9.43 3.92
N PRO A 54 17.77 -10.71 4.25
CA PRO A 54 16.49 -11.31 3.92
C PRO A 54 15.35 -10.57 4.62
N TYR A 55 14.45 -9.94 3.84
CA TYR A 55 13.34 -9.16 4.39
C TYR A 55 12.27 -10.04 5.04
N GLY A 56 11.93 -11.17 4.45
CA GLY A 56 10.87 -12.05 4.95
C GLY A 56 11.01 -12.41 6.44
N PRO A 57 12.17 -12.96 6.90
CA PRO A 57 12.38 -13.25 8.31
C PRO A 57 12.34 -12.02 9.23
N TRP A 58 12.77 -10.86 8.74
CA TRP A 58 12.65 -9.62 9.48
C TRP A 58 11.18 -9.21 9.61
N TYR A 59 10.42 -9.24 8.51
CA TYR A 59 8.99 -8.94 8.50
C TYR A 59 8.22 -9.83 9.47
N GLU A 60 8.43 -11.16 9.42
CA GLU A 60 7.79 -12.13 10.32
C GLU A 60 8.08 -11.86 11.82
N ALA A 61 9.26 -11.32 12.13
CA ALA A 61 9.65 -11.00 13.50
C ALA A 61 9.01 -9.70 14.03
N TYR A 62 8.59 -8.80 13.15
CA TYR A 62 8.09 -7.47 13.53
C TYR A 62 6.59 -7.28 13.28
N ILE A 63 5.96 -8.10 12.43
CA ILE A 63 4.51 -8.04 12.25
C ILE A 63 3.82 -8.53 13.55
N PRO A 64 2.76 -7.82 14.02
CA PRO A 64 2.04 -8.26 15.19
C PRO A 64 1.37 -9.61 14.95
N ASP A 65 1.52 -10.52 15.89
CA ASP A 65 0.82 -11.81 15.87
C ASP A 65 -0.68 -11.65 16.20
N ALA A 66 -1.45 -12.73 16.04
CA ALA A 66 -2.89 -12.72 16.30
C ALA A 66 -3.24 -12.31 17.75
N ALA A 67 -2.40 -12.65 18.73
CA ALA A 67 -2.63 -12.30 20.13
C ALA A 67 -2.42 -10.81 20.37
N GLU A 68 -1.40 -10.21 19.76
CA GLU A 68 -1.18 -8.77 19.83
C GLU A 68 -2.27 -8.00 19.08
N LEU A 69 -2.71 -8.45 17.91
CA LEU A 69 -3.84 -7.83 17.19
C LEU A 69 -5.13 -7.84 18.04
N GLU A 70 -5.44 -8.95 18.72
CA GLU A 70 -6.59 -9.01 19.62
C GLU A 70 -6.44 -8.13 20.87
N LYS A 71 -5.23 -7.91 21.34
CA LYS A 71 -4.95 -6.96 22.42
C LYS A 71 -5.13 -5.52 21.95
N GLN A 72 -4.67 -5.19 20.73
CA GLN A 72 -4.87 -3.88 20.11
C GLN A 72 -6.35 -3.54 19.94
N LYS A 73 -7.19 -4.47 19.48
CA LYS A 73 -8.64 -4.27 19.35
C LYS A 73 -9.32 -3.94 20.69
N LYS A 74 -8.76 -4.39 21.80
CA LYS A 74 -9.29 -4.15 23.16
C LYS A 74 -8.68 -2.90 23.81
N HIS A 75 -7.62 -2.36 23.23
CA HIS A 75 -6.94 -1.19 23.77
C HIS A 75 -7.83 0.05 23.69
N LYS A 76 -7.85 0.83 24.75
CA LYS A 76 -8.60 2.09 24.82
C LYS A 76 -7.62 3.27 24.84
N PHE A 77 -7.61 4.01 23.79
CA PHE A 77 -6.87 5.27 23.73
C PHE A 77 -7.60 6.39 24.49
N GLY A 78 -6.84 7.31 25.07
CA GLY A 78 -7.40 8.52 25.68
C GLY A 78 -7.94 9.52 24.65
N TYR A 79 -7.42 9.43 23.43
CA TYR A 79 -7.82 10.19 22.26
C TYR A 79 -8.09 9.25 21.09
N THR A 80 -9.25 9.37 20.53
CA THR A 80 -9.74 8.46 19.49
C THR A 80 -10.23 9.23 18.27
N PRO A 81 -9.32 9.93 17.53
CA PRO A 81 -9.72 10.68 16.36
C PRO A 81 -10.34 9.76 15.30
N GLN A 82 -11.31 10.27 14.56
CA GLN A 82 -11.78 9.57 13.36
C GLN A 82 -10.75 9.79 12.25
N ILE A 83 -10.38 8.70 11.55
CA ILE A 83 -9.48 8.74 10.40
C ILE A 83 -10.30 8.46 9.15
N SER A 84 -10.33 9.41 8.22
CA SER A 84 -10.90 9.21 6.89
C SER A 84 -9.82 8.69 5.95
N VAL A 85 -10.06 7.55 5.32
CA VAL A 85 -9.16 7.02 4.27
C VAL A 85 -9.76 7.35 2.92
N ALA A 86 -9.09 8.23 2.17
CA ALA A 86 -9.53 8.69 0.86
C ALA A 86 -8.88 7.86 -0.25
N VAL A 87 -9.73 7.28 -1.11
CA VAL A 87 -9.31 6.37 -2.18
C VAL A 87 -9.85 6.85 -3.53
N PRO A 88 -8.97 7.26 -4.46
CA PRO A 88 -9.34 7.48 -5.85
C PRO A 88 -9.36 6.13 -6.58
N ALA A 89 -10.52 5.68 -7.05
CA ALA A 89 -10.64 4.39 -7.72
C ALA A 89 -10.98 4.55 -9.20
N PHE A 90 -10.21 3.89 -10.08
CA PHE A 90 -10.42 3.91 -11.52
C PHE A 90 -10.00 2.58 -12.15
N ARG A 91 -10.97 1.89 -12.78
CA ARG A 91 -10.77 0.59 -13.47
C ARG A 91 -10.01 -0.42 -12.61
N THR A 92 -10.36 -0.47 -11.34
CA THR A 92 -9.71 -1.34 -10.36
C THR A 92 -10.15 -2.79 -10.57
N PRO A 93 -9.23 -3.73 -10.78
CA PRO A 93 -9.58 -5.15 -10.80
C PRO A 93 -10.25 -5.57 -9.49
N GLU A 94 -11.31 -6.39 -9.60
CA GLU A 94 -12.14 -6.81 -8.46
C GLU A 94 -11.31 -7.38 -7.29
N VAL A 95 -10.29 -8.17 -7.59
CA VAL A 95 -9.44 -8.80 -6.56
C VAL A 95 -8.73 -7.74 -5.71
N PHE A 96 -8.15 -6.71 -6.32
CA PHE A 96 -7.45 -5.66 -5.58
C PHE A 96 -8.41 -4.77 -4.81
N LEU A 97 -9.54 -4.40 -5.42
CA LEU A 97 -10.56 -3.61 -4.74
C LEU A 97 -11.08 -4.32 -3.48
N ARG A 98 -11.35 -5.62 -3.56
CA ARG A 98 -11.77 -6.42 -2.41
C ARG A 98 -10.67 -6.54 -1.35
N GLN A 99 -9.43 -6.76 -1.75
CA GLN A 99 -8.29 -6.84 -0.85
C GLN A 99 -8.06 -5.49 -0.13
N MET A 100 -8.10 -4.38 -0.85
CA MET A 100 -8.00 -3.03 -0.27
C MET A 100 -9.08 -2.77 0.77
N ILE A 101 -10.37 -3.00 0.43
CA ILE A 101 -11.48 -2.79 1.38
C ILE A 101 -11.34 -3.73 2.58
N GLN A 102 -10.97 -4.99 2.36
CA GLN A 102 -10.78 -5.96 3.45
C GLN A 102 -9.67 -5.53 4.40
N SER A 103 -8.57 -4.97 3.89
CA SER A 103 -7.47 -4.47 4.73
C SER A 103 -7.90 -3.36 5.72
N LEU A 104 -8.93 -2.58 5.35
CA LEU A 104 -9.54 -1.59 6.25
C LEU A 104 -10.51 -2.24 7.24
N LEU A 105 -11.30 -3.23 6.81
CA LEU A 105 -12.18 -3.97 7.70
C LEU A 105 -11.41 -4.73 8.80
N ASP A 106 -10.19 -5.16 8.49
CA ASP A 106 -9.30 -5.91 9.39
C ASP A 106 -8.52 -5.01 10.35
N GLN A 107 -8.63 -3.67 10.24
CA GLN A 107 -7.93 -2.75 11.13
C GLN A 107 -8.29 -2.98 12.61
N THR A 108 -7.26 -2.98 13.45
CA THR A 108 -7.45 -3.11 14.92
C THR A 108 -8.00 -1.84 15.56
N TYR A 109 -7.85 -0.68 14.94
CA TYR A 109 -8.47 0.57 15.35
C TYR A 109 -9.83 0.76 14.65
N PRO A 110 -10.95 0.91 15.38
CA PRO A 110 -12.28 0.84 14.79
C PRO A 110 -12.83 2.18 14.27
N ASN A 111 -12.28 3.34 14.72
CA ASN A 111 -12.85 4.66 14.41
C ASN A 111 -12.28 5.25 13.14
N TRP A 112 -12.66 4.68 12.02
CA TRP A 112 -12.29 5.11 10.68
C TRP A 112 -13.50 5.16 9.75
N GLU A 113 -13.36 5.84 8.65
CA GLU A 113 -14.25 5.78 7.49
C GLU A 113 -13.44 5.64 6.21
N LEU A 114 -14.03 5.01 5.19
CA LEU A 114 -13.44 4.81 3.87
C LEU A 114 -14.24 5.61 2.85
N CYS A 115 -13.60 6.58 2.22
CA CYS A 115 -14.18 7.48 1.24
C CYS A 115 -13.66 7.12 -0.16
N ILE A 116 -14.46 6.42 -0.97
CA ILE A 116 -14.07 5.98 -2.32
C ILE A 116 -14.73 6.86 -3.37
N ALA A 117 -13.92 7.52 -4.20
CA ALA A 117 -14.39 8.18 -5.41
C ALA A 117 -14.24 7.24 -6.61
N ASN A 118 -15.36 6.75 -7.13
CA ASN A 118 -15.39 5.87 -8.30
C ASN A 118 -15.37 6.68 -9.60
N GLY A 119 -14.22 6.70 -10.27
CA GLY A 119 -14.03 7.34 -11.57
C GLY A 119 -14.36 6.44 -12.77
N SER A 120 -14.96 5.27 -12.55
CA SER A 120 -15.39 4.33 -13.60
C SER A 120 -16.85 3.91 -13.40
N PRO A 121 -17.80 4.85 -13.49
CA PRO A 121 -19.22 4.55 -13.24
C PRO A 121 -19.78 3.53 -14.23
N GLU A 122 -19.16 3.39 -15.41
CA GLU A 122 -19.50 2.41 -16.44
C GLU A 122 -19.08 0.98 -16.12
N ASP A 123 -18.13 0.79 -15.19
CA ASP A 123 -17.67 -0.53 -14.78
C ASP A 123 -18.66 -1.16 -13.79
N THR A 124 -19.55 -1.98 -14.33
CA THR A 124 -20.62 -2.61 -13.55
C THR A 124 -20.11 -3.62 -12.51
N ALA A 125 -18.96 -4.27 -12.77
CA ALA A 125 -18.35 -5.21 -11.83
C ALA A 125 -17.79 -4.47 -10.60
N MET A 126 -17.04 -3.40 -10.85
CA MET A 126 -16.53 -2.53 -9.79
C MET A 126 -17.68 -1.89 -9.00
N ALA A 127 -18.71 -1.36 -9.69
CA ALA A 127 -19.88 -0.77 -9.03
C ALA A 127 -20.62 -1.78 -8.13
N ALA A 128 -20.73 -3.05 -8.57
CA ALA A 128 -21.34 -4.10 -7.77
C ALA A 128 -20.57 -4.39 -6.48
N VAL A 129 -19.23 -4.46 -6.54
CA VAL A 129 -18.38 -4.64 -5.36
C VAL A 129 -18.53 -3.47 -4.39
N LEU A 130 -18.44 -2.24 -4.89
CA LEU A 130 -18.58 -1.03 -4.06
C LEU A 130 -19.95 -0.98 -3.38
N LYS A 131 -21.03 -1.30 -4.10
CA LYS A 131 -22.38 -1.38 -3.55
C LYS A 131 -22.50 -2.48 -2.50
N GLU A 132 -21.89 -3.64 -2.73
CA GLU A 132 -21.88 -4.75 -1.78
C GLU A 132 -21.30 -4.31 -0.44
N TYR A 133 -20.09 -3.73 -0.44
CA TYR A 133 -19.41 -3.34 0.80
C TYR A 133 -20.06 -2.13 1.49
N SER A 134 -20.46 -1.10 0.75
CA SER A 134 -21.10 0.08 1.32
C SER A 134 -22.49 -0.23 1.93
N SER A 135 -23.17 -1.27 1.45
CA SER A 135 -24.42 -1.72 2.05
C SER A 135 -24.25 -2.52 3.34
N ARG A 136 -23.06 -3.13 3.55
CA ARG A 136 -22.74 -3.96 4.72
C ARG A 136 -22.11 -3.18 5.87
N ASP A 137 -21.33 -2.15 5.55
CA ASP A 137 -20.63 -1.33 6.55
C ASP A 137 -20.85 0.17 6.25
N ARG A 138 -21.50 0.86 7.20
CA ARG A 138 -21.80 2.30 7.12
C ARG A 138 -20.57 3.20 7.10
N ARG A 139 -19.39 2.67 7.46
CA ARG A 139 -18.12 3.40 7.41
C ARG A 139 -17.58 3.52 5.98
N ILE A 140 -18.15 2.78 5.03
CA ILE A 140 -17.71 2.77 3.62
C ILE A 140 -18.64 3.69 2.82
N CYS A 141 -18.12 4.85 2.46
CA CYS A 141 -18.79 5.88 1.69
C CYS A 141 -18.29 5.84 0.24
N VAL A 142 -19.20 5.72 -0.71
CA VAL A 142 -18.88 5.65 -2.14
C VAL A 142 -19.55 6.80 -2.88
N ARG A 143 -18.77 7.52 -3.67
CA ARG A 143 -19.26 8.54 -4.63
C ARG A 143 -18.94 8.09 -6.05
N ASN A 144 -19.94 7.85 -6.85
CA ASN A 144 -19.76 7.68 -8.29
C ASN A 144 -19.60 9.05 -8.95
N LEU A 145 -18.55 9.20 -9.73
CA LEU A 145 -18.29 10.41 -10.52
C LEU A 145 -18.95 10.25 -11.90
N ASP A 146 -19.29 11.37 -12.54
CA ASP A 146 -19.85 11.33 -13.89
C ASP A 146 -18.81 10.92 -14.94
N GLU A 147 -17.54 11.24 -14.66
CA GLU A 147 -16.38 10.90 -15.49
C GLU A 147 -15.12 10.74 -14.64
N ASN A 148 -14.06 10.19 -15.24
CA ASN A 148 -12.74 10.12 -14.59
C ASN A 148 -12.06 11.49 -14.60
N LEU A 149 -11.85 12.07 -13.42
CA LEU A 149 -11.19 13.36 -13.22
C LEU A 149 -9.66 13.23 -13.08
N GLY A 150 -9.11 12.04 -13.32
CA GLY A 150 -7.70 11.72 -13.05
C GLY A 150 -7.40 11.57 -11.56
N ILE A 151 -6.14 11.21 -11.22
CA ILE A 151 -5.75 10.91 -9.84
C ILE A 151 -6.12 12.07 -8.90
N ALA A 152 -5.66 13.28 -9.19
CA ALA A 152 -5.90 14.43 -8.32
C ALA A 152 -7.39 14.78 -8.18
N GLY A 153 -8.16 14.75 -9.30
CA GLY A 153 -9.58 15.05 -9.28
C GLY A 153 -10.40 14.01 -8.51
N ASN A 154 -10.10 12.73 -8.71
CA ASN A 154 -10.76 11.64 -7.99
C ASN A 154 -10.39 11.68 -6.49
N THR A 155 -9.10 11.97 -6.15
CA THR A 155 -8.67 12.15 -4.76
C THR A 155 -9.42 13.31 -4.10
N ASN A 156 -9.51 14.46 -4.77
CA ASN A 156 -10.27 15.60 -4.25
C ASN A 156 -11.75 15.26 -4.05
N ALA A 157 -12.34 14.48 -4.95
CA ALA A 157 -13.72 14.03 -4.80
C ALA A 157 -13.88 13.08 -3.58
N ALA A 158 -12.92 12.19 -3.32
CA ALA A 158 -12.91 11.37 -2.12
C ALA A 158 -12.77 12.22 -0.85
N LEU A 159 -11.88 13.21 -0.86
CA LEU A 159 -11.66 14.14 0.25
C LEU A 159 -12.91 14.94 0.62
N THR A 160 -13.80 15.26 -0.35
CA THR A 160 -15.06 15.96 -0.04
C THR A 160 -16.03 15.16 0.81
N MET A 161 -15.84 13.84 0.94
CA MET A 161 -16.65 12.97 1.78
C MET A 161 -16.04 12.79 3.18
N ALA A 162 -14.75 13.13 3.34
CA ALA A 162 -14.02 12.92 4.59
C ALA A 162 -14.56 13.83 5.70
N GLY A 163 -15.01 13.22 6.80
CA GLY A 163 -15.50 13.88 8.01
C GLY A 163 -14.57 13.70 9.20
N GLY A 164 -13.52 12.88 9.07
CA GLY A 164 -12.56 12.60 10.13
C GLY A 164 -11.61 13.75 10.40
N GLU A 165 -11.02 13.75 11.59
CA GLU A 165 -10.03 14.74 12.02
C GLU A 165 -8.70 14.61 11.27
N PHE A 166 -8.35 13.38 10.87
CA PHE A 166 -7.18 13.09 10.04
C PHE A 166 -7.60 12.39 8.75
N VAL A 167 -6.82 12.62 7.70
CA VAL A 167 -7.03 11.99 6.40
C VAL A 167 -5.82 11.14 6.04
N GLY A 168 -6.04 9.86 5.74
CA GLY A 168 -5.09 8.97 5.10
C GLY A 168 -5.36 8.91 3.59
N LEU A 169 -4.31 8.91 2.78
CA LEU A 169 -4.40 8.66 1.35
C LEU A 169 -4.00 7.21 1.09
N LEU A 170 -4.79 6.50 0.30
CA LEU A 170 -4.53 5.10 -0.06
C LEU A 170 -4.92 4.89 -1.52
N ASP A 171 -4.06 4.21 -2.28
CA ASP A 171 -4.38 3.82 -3.64
C ASP A 171 -5.32 2.61 -3.67
N HIS A 172 -6.11 2.51 -4.73
CA HIS A 172 -7.19 1.52 -4.86
C HIS A 172 -6.73 0.06 -5.00
N ASP A 173 -5.45 -0.15 -5.20
CA ASP A 173 -4.76 -1.45 -5.34
C ASP A 173 -3.70 -1.71 -4.27
N ASP A 174 -3.62 -0.84 -3.26
CA ASP A 174 -2.75 -0.97 -2.09
C ASP A 174 -3.50 -1.50 -0.86
N LEU A 175 -2.74 -1.90 0.17
CA LEU A 175 -3.24 -2.50 1.40
C LEU A 175 -2.67 -1.78 2.62
N LEU A 176 -3.46 -1.71 3.68
CA LEU A 176 -2.98 -1.33 5.00
C LEU A 176 -2.66 -2.57 5.83
N ALA A 177 -1.52 -2.56 6.52
CA ALA A 177 -1.25 -3.55 7.56
C ALA A 177 -2.36 -3.51 8.63
N PRO A 178 -2.77 -4.64 9.24
CA PRO A 178 -3.94 -4.69 10.13
C PRO A 178 -3.83 -3.79 11.38
N ASN A 179 -2.64 -3.37 11.75
CA ASN A 179 -2.36 -2.45 12.86
C ASN A 179 -2.02 -1.02 12.42
N ALA A 180 -2.11 -0.69 11.13
CA ALA A 180 -1.64 0.60 10.61
C ALA A 180 -2.33 1.78 11.30
N LEU A 181 -3.66 1.80 11.34
CA LEU A 181 -4.41 2.88 12.00
C LEU A 181 -4.21 2.90 13.51
N TYR A 182 -3.98 1.74 14.13
CA TYR A 182 -3.67 1.67 15.56
C TYR A 182 -2.33 2.36 15.88
N GLU A 183 -1.28 2.09 15.10
CA GLU A 183 0.04 2.70 15.32
C GLU A 183 0.00 4.22 15.05
N ILE A 184 -0.74 4.68 14.04
CA ILE A 184 -0.96 6.10 13.80
C ILE A 184 -1.63 6.74 15.02
N VAL A 185 -2.74 6.17 15.52
CA VAL A 185 -3.46 6.73 16.67
C VAL A 185 -2.63 6.67 17.95
N LYS A 186 -1.80 5.64 18.11
CA LYS A 186 -0.85 5.56 19.21
C LYS A 186 0.15 6.71 19.17
N LYS A 187 0.71 7.03 18.01
CA LYS A 187 1.57 8.20 17.83
C LYS A 187 0.87 9.51 18.13
N LEU A 188 -0.36 9.69 17.67
CA LEU A 188 -1.19 10.85 18.00
C LEU A 188 -1.55 10.96 19.49
N ASN A 189 -1.53 9.86 20.24
CA ASN A 189 -1.68 9.89 21.70
C ASN A 189 -0.36 10.19 22.43
N GLU A 190 0.77 9.84 21.86
CA GLU A 190 2.12 10.19 22.36
C GLU A 190 2.41 11.69 22.16
N ASP A 191 2.05 12.22 20.99
CA ASP A 191 2.19 13.64 20.67
C ASP A 191 0.94 14.18 19.94
N ARG A 192 0.25 15.10 20.58
CA ARG A 192 -0.98 15.75 20.09
C ARG A 192 -0.73 16.89 19.11
N GLN A 193 0.51 17.27 18.90
CA GLN A 193 0.90 18.36 18.01
C GLN A 193 1.32 17.85 16.60
N LEU A 194 1.21 16.55 16.37
CA LEU A 194 1.51 15.98 15.06
C LEU A 194 0.43 16.34 14.05
N ASP A 195 0.82 17.04 12.99
CA ASP A 195 -0.02 17.37 11.85
C ASP A 195 0.09 16.36 10.72
N VAL A 196 1.25 15.70 10.59
CA VAL A 196 1.56 14.73 9.52
C VAL A 196 2.22 13.49 10.11
N VAL A 197 1.72 12.33 9.71
CA VAL A 197 2.31 11.04 10.02
C VAL A 197 2.49 10.29 8.70
N TYR A 198 3.66 9.74 8.46
CA TYR A 198 3.94 8.87 7.32
C TYR A 198 4.49 7.53 7.79
N THR A 199 4.30 6.51 7.00
CA THR A 199 4.65 5.13 7.34
C THR A 199 5.67 4.57 6.36
N ASP A 200 6.40 3.57 6.80
CA ASP A 200 7.13 2.69 5.90
C ASP A 200 6.16 1.89 5.04
N GLU A 201 6.65 1.35 3.94
CA GLU A 201 5.88 0.53 3.01
C GLU A 201 6.73 -0.62 2.48
N ASP A 202 6.07 -1.65 2.01
CA ASP A 202 6.70 -2.75 1.28
C ASP A 202 5.82 -3.16 0.08
N LYS A 203 6.23 -4.17 -0.64
CA LYS A 203 5.44 -4.78 -1.70
C LYS A 203 5.02 -6.17 -1.29
N VAL A 204 3.80 -6.52 -1.67
CA VAL A 204 3.24 -7.85 -1.45
C VAL A 204 2.85 -8.50 -2.78
N THR A 205 2.96 -9.82 -2.86
CA THR A 205 2.47 -10.58 -4.03
C THR A 205 0.94 -10.53 -4.10
N THR A 206 0.38 -10.69 -5.31
CA THR A 206 -1.08 -10.63 -5.53
C THR A 206 -1.88 -11.63 -4.68
N ASP A 207 -1.26 -12.77 -4.35
CA ASP A 207 -1.82 -13.80 -3.46
C ASP A 207 -1.54 -13.55 -1.97
N LEU A 208 -0.90 -12.43 -1.65
CA LEU A 208 -0.54 -11.98 -0.31
C LEU A 208 0.39 -12.94 0.46
N SER A 209 1.12 -13.80 -0.26
CA SER A 209 1.95 -14.84 0.35
C SER A 209 3.39 -14.41 0.66
N GLU A 210 3.90 -13.37 0.01
CA GLU A 210 5.29 -12.92 0.16
C GLU A 210 5.36 -11.39 0.21
N HIS A 211 6.03 -10.86 1.23
CA HIS A 211 6.41 -9.46 1.37
C HIS A 211 7.84 -9.25 0.89
N PHE A 212 8.12 -8.18 0.15
CA PHE A 212 9.41 -7.91 -0.47
C PHE A 212 9.64 -6.43 -0.76
N GLN A 213 10.88 -6.05 -1.00
CA GLN A 213 11.29 -4.69 -1.35
C GLN A 213 10.74 -3.62 -0.40
N PRO A 214 11.10 -3.67 0.91
CA PRO A 214 10.68 -2.64 1.85
C PRO A 214 11.24 -1.29 1.45
N HIS A 215 10.44 -0.25 1.64
CA HIS A 215 10.84 1.14 1.57
C HIS A 215 10.76 1.74 2.97
N LEU A 216 11.87 1.64 3.70
CA LEU A 216 12.02 2.21 5.03
C LEU A 216 12.36 3.69 4.89
N LYS A 217 11.44 4.55 5.27
CA LYS A 217 11.57 6.00 5.13
C LYS A 217 12.42 6.56 6.28
N PRO A 218 13.37 7.46 5.98
CA PRO A 218 14.14 8.15 7.03
C PRO A 218 13.25 9.13 7.79
N ASP A 219 13.78 9.69 8.88
CA ASP A 219 13.16 10.82 9.54
C ASP A 219 12.88 11.95 8.54
N PHE A 220 11.81 12.72 8.79
CA PHE A 220 11.35 13.78 7.89
C PHE A 220 12.46 14.80 7.58
N ASN A 221 12.84 14.90 6.32
CA ASN A 221 13.91 15.77 5.84
C ASN A 221 13.68 16.18 4.37
N CYS A 222 14.52 17.09 3.87
CA CYS A 222 14.40 17.60 2.49
C CYS A 222 14.46 16.51 1.42
N LEU A 223 15.20 15.41 1.63
CA LEU A 223 15.33 14.34 0.67
C LEU A 223 14.05 13.51 0.57
N LEU A 224 13.32 13.35 1.69
CA LEU A 224 12.09 12.57 1.70
C LEU A 224 11.02 13.18 0.79
N TYR A 225 10.79 14.48 0.84
CA TYR A 225 9.76 15.11 0.01
C TYR A 225 10.25 15.63 -1.35
N THR A 226 11.53 15.46 -1.67
CA THR A 226 12.09 15.76 -2.99
C THR A 226 12.38 14.52 -3.82
N SER A 227 12.33 13.33 -3.23
CA SER A 227 12.65 12.06 -3.91
C SER A 227 11.65 11.70 -5.01
N ASP A 228 10.39 12.14 -4.90
CA ASP A 228 9.32 11.87 -5.86
C ASP A 228 9.08 13.03 -6.85
N ALA A 229 9.87 14.05 -6.76
CA ALA A 229 9.81 15.17 -7.71
C ALA A 229 10.67 14.88 -8.98
#